data_4e2cd096c0f6ec2bae49bf81aeaa44fe
#
_entry.id   4e2cd096c0f6ec2bae49bf81aeaa44fe
#
_cell.length_a   1.000
_cell.length_b   1.000
_cell.length_c   1.000
_cell.angle_alpha   90.00
_cell.angle_beta   90.00
_cell.angle_gamma   90.00
#
_symmetry.space_group_name_H-M   'P 1'
#
loop_
_entity.id
_entity.type
_entity.pdbx_description
1 polymer ?
#
loop_
_entity_poly.entity_id
_entity_poly.type
_entity_poly.pdbx_seq_one_letter_code
_entity_poly.pdbx_strand_id
1 'polypeptide(L)'
;KSTVARHIAHQLGLLYLDTGAMYRALTWFVLSQGVDPTDPLAVAELLPTCDIKLTSQGKDQENPQPPEVWVNGQSVTQAIRTPEVTAQVSTIAAQAAVREALVKQQQQYGVQGGIVADGRDTGTHVFPHAELKIFLTASVAERARRRQRDLAAQSLPVPELSELETLIAERDRKDSSRDISPLRQAEDATEVITDDLSAEDVIDKICAMYQEI
;
A
#
# COMPACT_ATOMS: atom_id res chain seq x y z
N LYS A 1 6.59 1.24 -5.88
CA LYS A 1 6.39 2.11 -4.70
C LYS A 1 6.85 1.42 -3.42
N SER A 2 6.25 0.30 -3.04
CA SER A 2 6.53 -0.38 -1.76
C SER A 2 8.00 -0.81 -1.62
N THR A 3 8.64 -1.26 -2.71
CA THR A 3 10.07 -1.56 -2.72
C THR A 3 10.89 -0.32 -2.38
N VAL A 4 10.65 0.80 -3.07
CA VAL A 4 11.34 2.07 -2.85
C VAL A 4 11.12 2.58 -1.43
N ALA A 5 9.86 2.66 -0.96
CA ALA A 5 9.54 3.15 0.38
C ALA A 5 10.21 2.32 1.49
N ARG A 6 10.25 1.00 1.31
CA ARG A 6 10.91 0.09 2.26
C ARG A 6 12.42 0.28 2.33
N HIS A 7 13.09 0.47 1.18
CA HIS A 7 14.53 0.74 1.16
C HIS A 7 14.86 2.11 1.75
N ILE A 8 14.06 3.14 1.45
CA ILE A 8 14.21 4.47 2.06
C ILE A 8 14.06 4.37 3.58
N ALA A 9 13.01 3.71 4.07
CA ALA A 9 12.82 3.53 5.51
C ALA A 9 14.02 2.83 6.16
N HIS A 10 14.56 1.80 5.51
CA HIS A 10 15.73 1.07 5.99
C HIS A 10 16.99 1.97 6.02
N GLN A 11 17.30 2.67 4.92
CA GLN A 11 18.47 3.55 4.82
C GLN A 11 18.44 4.70 5.84
N LEU A 12 17.25 5.23 6.10
CA LEU A 12 17.06 6.35 7.04
C LEU A 12 16.82 5.88 8.49
N GLY A 13 16.76 4.57 8.75
CA GLY A 13 16.45 4.03 10.07
C GLY A 13 15.04 4.30 10.57
N LEU A 14 14.10 4.55 9.63
CA LEU A 14 12.71 4.87 9.89
C LEU A 14 11.82 3.62 9.88
N LEU A 15 10.62 3.72 10.48
CA LEU A 15 9.60 2.67 10.40
C LEU A 15 8.95 2.67 9.00
N TYR A 16 8.84 1.51 8.37
CA TYR A 16 8.06 1.35 7.14
C TYR A 16 6.63 0.93 7.42
N LEU A 17 5.64 1.67 6.90
CA LEU A 17 4.21 1.37 6.98
C LEU A 17 3.62 1.10 5.60
N ASP A 18 3.26 -0.17 5.33
CA ASP A 18 2.48 -0.57 4.16
C ASP A 18 0.98 -0.45 4.47
N THR A 19 0.39 0.71 4.17
CA THR A 19 -1.04 0.92 4.41
C THR A 19 -1.90 -0.01 3.54
N GLY A 20 -1.43 -0.33 2.34
CA GLY A 20 -2.10 -1.27 1.44
C GLY A 20 -2.18 -2.69 2.01
N ALA A 21 -1.16 -3.13 2.74
CA ALA A 21 -1.18 -4.42 3.42
C ALA A 21 -2.27 -4.48 4.51
N MET A 22 -2.53 -3.37 5.21
CA MET A 22 -3.61 -3.31 6.21
C MET A 22 -5.00 -3.48 5.57
N TYR A 23 -5.26 -2.79 4.45
CA TYR A 23 -6.53 -3.00 3.71
C TYR A 23 -6.67 -4.43 3.20
N ARG A 24 -5.58 -5.03 2.72
CA ARG A 24 -5.58 -6.44 2.30
C ARG A 24 -5.81 -7.40 3.47
N ALA A 25 -5.24 -7.11 4.64
CA ALA A 25 -5.44 -7.91 5.84
C ALA A 25 -6.91 -7.91 6.28
N LEU A 26 -7.54 -6.72 6.30
CA LEU A 26 -8.96 -6.63 6.57
C LEU A 26 -9.80 -7.35 5.50
N THR A 27 -9.44 -7.21 4.22
CA THR A 27 -10.15 -7.92 3.13
C THR A 27 -10.07 -9.43 3.31
N TRP A 28 -8.86 -9.95 3.61
CA TRP A 28 -8.68 -11.37 3.92
C TRP A 28 -9.55 -11.80 5.11
N PHE A 29 -9.59 -10.99 6.17
CA PHE A 29 -10.40 -11.29 7.35
C PHE A 29 -11.88 -11.36 7.01
N VAL A 30 -12.43 -10.37 6.31
CA VAL A 30 -13.84 -10.35 5.86
C VAL A 30 -14.19 -11.60 5.05
N LEU A 31 -13.34 -11.96 4.07
CA LEU A 31 -13.53 -13.16 3.26
C LEU A 31 -13.45 -14.44 4.10
N SER A 32 -12.54 -14.52 5.07
CA SER A 32 -12.39 -15.68 5.96
C SER A 32 -13.59 -15.90 6.88
N GLN A 33 -14.33 -14.83 7.18
CA GLN A 33 -15.59 -14.89 7.95
C GLN A 33 -16.81 -15.22 7.08
N GLY A 34 -16.63 -15.38 5.75
CA GLY A 34 -17.72 -15.64 4.81
C GLY A 34 -18.67 -14.45 4.63
N VAL A 35 -18.23 -13.23 4.94
CA VAL A 35 -19.01 -12.00 4.78
C VAL A 35 -18.84 -11.46 3.37
N ASP A 36 -19.92 -11.01 2.75
CA ASP A 36 -19.91 -10.38 1.43
C ASP A 36 -19.16 -9.04 1.50
N PRO A 37 -18.03 -8.89 0.77
CA PRO A 37 -17.28 -7.63 0.73
C PRO A 37 -18.08 -6.42 0.23
N THR A 38 -19.22 -6.63 -0.42
CA THR A 38 -20.09 -5.57 -0.94
C THR A 38 -21.15 -5.11 0.07
N ASP A 39 -21.30 -5.80 1.20
CA ASP A 39 -22.20 -5.40 2.29
C ASP A 39 -21.46 -4.53 3.31
N PRO A 40 -21.63 -3.19 3.27
CA PRO A 40 -20.89 -2.30 4.15
C PRO A 40 -21.30 -2.40 5.62
N LEU A 41 -22.52 -2.84 5.92
CA LEU A 41 -22.99 -3.00 7.31
C LEU A 41 -22.38 -4.25 7.93
N ALA A 42 -22.43 -5.39 7.25
CA ALA A 42 -21.82 -6.62 7.70
C ALA A 42 -20.28 -6.49 7.85
N VAL A 43 -19.63 -5.78 6.92
CA VAL A 43 -18.19 -5.47 7.04
C VAL A 43 -17.89 -4.59 8.26
N ALA A 44 -18.71 -3.55 8.49
CA ALA A 44 -18.52 -2.65 9.63
C ALA A 44 -18.63 -3.37 10.98
N GLU A 45 -19.53 -4.35 11.11
CA GLU A 45 -19.69 -5.17 12.31
C GLU A 45 -18.44 -6.00 12.65
N LEU A 46 -17.62 -6.35 11.65
CA LEU A 46 -16.39 -7.11 11.85
C LEU A 46 -15.21 -6.23 12.30
N LEU A 47 -15.22 -4.93 12.06
CA LEU A 47 -14.07 -4.05 12.34
C LEU A 47 -13.58 -4.13 13.79
N PRO A 48 -14.44 -4.12 14.83
CA PRO A 48 -14.00 -4.20 16.21
C PRO A 48 -13.32 -5.52 16.60
N THR A 49 -13.52 -6.56 15.80
CA THR A 49 -12.98 -7.91 16.05
C THR A 49 -11.72 -8.21 15.24
N CYS A 50 -11.27 -7.27 14.41
CA CYS A 50 -10.13 -7.42 13.52
C CYS A 50 -8.90 -6.66 14.06
N ASP A 51 -8.02 -7.36 14.78
CA ASP A 51 -6.73 -6.81 15.24
C ASP A 51 -5.66 -7.03 14.19
N ILE A 52 -5.23 -5.96 13.50
CA ILE A 52 -4.21 -6.00 12.46
C ILE A 52 -2.89 -5.48 13.03
N LYS A 53 -1.83 -6.28 12.90
CA LYS A 53 -0.47 -5.87 13.28
C LYS A 53 0.49 -6.04 12.13
N LEU A 54 1.36 -5.05 11.95
CA LEU A 54 2.50 -5.09 11.06
C LEU A 54 3.76 -5.17 11.90
N THR A 55 4.62 -6.17 11.63
CA THR A 55 5.91 -6.31 12.30
C THR A 55 7.02 -6.16 11.27
N SER A 56 7.92 -5.19 11.47
CA SER A 56 9.11 -5.07 10.65
C SER A 56 10.09 -6.20 10.97
N GLN A 57 10.63 -6.85 9.96
CA GLN A 57 11.78 -7.73 10.13
C GLN A 57 13.03 -6.87 10.37
N GLY A 58 13.92 -7.33 11.27
CA GLY A 58 15.02 -6.57 11.87
C GLY A 58 15.86 -5.72 10.91
N LYS A 59 16.50 -4.71 11.49
CA LYS A 59 17.26 -3.65 10.80
C LYS A 59 18.54 -4.12 10.08
N ASP A 60 18.93 -5.38 10.23
CA ASP A 60 20.27 -5.88 9.85
C ASP A 60 20.34 -6.56 8.47
N GLN A 61 19.34 -6.40 7.61
CA GLN A 61 19.33 -7.03 6.29
C GLN A 61 19.68 -6.02 5.20
N GLU A 62 20.70 -6.30 4.39
CA GLU A 62 21.03 -5.51 3.17
C GLU A 62 19.85 -5.35 2.22
N ASN A 63 18.91 -6.29 2.24
CA ASN A 63 17.68 -6.24 1.43
C ASN A 63 16.44 -6.31 2.34
N PRO A 64 15.83 -5.16 2.69
CA PRO A 64 14.70 -5.11 3.60
C PRO A 64 13.51 -5.88 3.06
N GLN A 65 13.01 -6.83 3.83
CA GLN A 65 11.84 -7.64 3.48
C GLN A 65 10.53 -6.91 3.75
N PRO A 66 9.43 -7.25 3.07
CA PRO A 66 8.11 -6.75 3.43
C PRO A 66 7.78 -7.06 4.90
N PRO A 67 7.03 -6.19 5.58
CA PRO A 67 6.59 -6.47 6.95
C PRO A 67 5.75 -7.75 6.99
N GLU A 68 5.87 -8.49 8.07
CA GLU A 68 4.92 -9.56 8.36
C GLU A 68 3.58 -8.95 8.78
N VAL A 69 2.51 -9.56 8.31
CA VAL A 69 1.14 -9.12 8.55
C VAL A 69 0.41 -10.17 9.38
N TRP A 70 -0.16 -9.71 10.48
CA TRP A 70 -0.88 -10.54 11.43
C TRP A 70 -2.31 -10.04 11.58
N VAL A 71 -3.25 -10.97 11.62
CA VAL A 71 -4.66 -10.70 11.95
C VAL A 71 -5.06 -11.62 13.09
N ASN A 72 -5.51 -11.05 14.20
CA ASN A 72 -5.92 -11.78 15.40
C ASN A 72 -4.87 -12.83 15.86
N GLY A 73 -3.58 -12.48 15.76
CA GLY A 73 -2.47 -13.35 16.15
C GLY A 73 -2.11 -14.44 15.12
N GLN A 74 -2.77 -14.50 13.97
CA GLN A 74 -2.44 -15.38 12.85
C GLN A 74 -1.62 -14.64 11.80
N SER A 75 -0.49 -15.20 11.34
CA SER A 75 0.25 -14.65 10.21
C SER A 75 -0.52 -14.86 8.91
N VAL A 76 -0.77 -13.75 8.19
CA VAL A 76 -1.52 -13.72 6.93
C VAL A 76 -0.69 -13.15 5.78
N THR A 77 0.60 -12.97 5.97
CA THR A 77 1.54 -12.29 5.05
C THR A 77 1.44 -12.78 3.60
N GLN A 78 1.27 -14.08 3.40
CA GLN A 78 1.09 -14.66 2.06
C GLN A 78 -0.39 -14.63 1.64
N ALA A 79 -1.30 -14.93 2.57
CA ALA A 79 -2.73 -15.03 2.29
C ALA A 79 -3.34 -13.71 1.77
N ILE A 80 -2.83 -12.57 2.22
CA ILE A 80 -3.30 -11.24 1.76
C ILE A 80 -2.91 -10.89 0.31
N ARG A 81 -2.08 -11.72 -0.33
CA ARG A 81 -1.58 -11.49 -1.71
C ARG A 81 -2.26 -12.36 -2.76
N THR A 82 -3.23 -13.17 -2.36
CA THR A 82 -4.00 -14.04 -3.26
C THR A 82 -4.80 -13.21 -4.29
N PRO A 83 -5.13 -13.80 -5.45
CA PRO A 83 -5.99 -13.17 -6.44
C PRO A 83 -7.36 -12.77 -5.86
N GLU A 84 -7.93 -13.58 -4.99
CA GLU A 84 -9.21 -13.34 -4.34
C GLU A 84 -9.19 -12.06 -3.50
N VAL A 85 -8.22 -11.91 -2.60
CA VAL A 85 -8.03 -10.68 -1.81
C VAL A 85 -7.76 -9.48 -2.74
N THR A 86 -6.97 -9.69 -3.78
CA THR A 86 -6.63 -8.63 -4.74
C THR A 86 -7.85 -8.12 -5.48
N ALA A 87 -8.80 -8.98 -5.83
CA ALA A 87 -10.04 -8.61 -6.51
C ALA A 87 -10.96 -7.76 -5.61
N GLN A 88 -10.99 -8.02 -4.31
CA GLN A 88 -11.94 -7.40 -3.37
C GLN A 88 -11.40 -6.20 -2.60
N VAL A 89 -10.08 -6.01 -2.54
CA VAL A 89 -9.47 -4.97 -1.70
C VAL A 89 -9.95 -3.55 -2.04
N SER A 90 -10.24 -3.25 -3.30
CA SER A 90 -10.73 -1.91 -3.68
C SER A 90 -12.18 -1.68 -3.25
N THR A 91 -13.01 -2.73 -3.22
CA THR A 91 -14.39 -2.69 -2.71
C THR A 91 -14.40 -2.41 -1.21
N ILE A 92 -13.61 -3.15 -0.45
CA ILE A 92 -13.45 -2.93 1.00
C ILE A 92 -12.87 -1.54 1.30
N ALA A 93 -11.83 -1.14 0.57
CA ALA A 93 -11.17 0.16 0.79
C ALA A 93 -12.02 1.38 0.38
N ALA A 94 -13.12 1.21 -0.32
CA ALA A 94 -14.05 2.28 -0.65
C ALA A 94 -15.06 2.58 0.48
N GLN A 95 -15.21 1.69 1.46
CA GLN A 95 -16.21 1.81 2.51
C GLN A 95 -15.79 2.81 3.60
N ALA A 96 -16.69 3.71 3.98
CA ALA A 96 -16.42 4.79 4.94
C ALA A 96 -15.94 4.27 6.31
N ALA A 97 -16.66 3.31 6.89
CA ALA A 97 -16.33 2.74 8.20
C ALA A 97 -14.96 2.06 8.20
N VAL A 98 -14.61 1.35 7.11
CA VAL A 98 -13.30 0.73 6.93
C VAL A 98 -12.20 1.78 6.91
N ARG A 99 -12.41 2.86 6.17
CA ARG A 99 -11.41 3.93 6.07
C ARG A 99 -11.20 4.62 7.40
N GLU A 100 -12.29 4.99 8.09
CA GLU A 100 -12.21 5.62 9.40
C GLU A 100 -11.40 4.76 10.38
N ALA A 101 -11.70 3.47 10.47
CA ALA A 101 -11.01 2.54 11.36
C ALA A 101 -9.52 2.39 11.01
N LEU A 102 -9.20 2.15 9.72
CA LEU A 102 -7.82 1.89 9.32
C LEU A 102 -6.98 3.17 9.29
N VAL A 103 -7.51 4.33 8.89
CA VAL A 103 -6.77 5.61 8.94
C VAL A 103 -6.41 5.93 10.39
N LYS A 104 -7.33 5.78 11.33
CA LYS A 104 -7.05 5.97 12.76
C LYS A 104 -5.93 5.05 13.25
N GLN A 105 -5.95 3.79 12.86
CA GLN A 105 -4.89 2.84 13.22
C GLN A 105 -3.55 3.19 12.55
N GLN A 106 -3.55 3.59 11.27
CA GLN A 106 -2.36 4.04 10.56
C GLN A 106 -1.72 5.27 11.22
N GLN A 107 -2.53 6.24 11.61
CA GLN A 107 -2.06 7.45 12.31
C GLN A 107 -1.39 7.13 13.64
N GLN A 108 -1.82 6.09 14.36
CA GLN A 108 -1.16 5.65 15.59
C GLN A 108 0.29 5.21 15.38
N TYR A 109 0.63 4.62 14.23
CA TYR A 109 2.02 4.29 13.90
C TYR A 109 2.89 5.55 13.72
N GLY A 110 2.31 6.67 13.28
CA GLY A 110 3.03 7.93 13.06
C GLY A 110 3.14 8.84 14.29
N VAL A 111 2.49 8.52 15.41
CA VAL A 111 2.46 9.40 16.61
C VAL A 111 3.84 9.76 17.14
N GLN A 112 4.80 8.84 17.04
CA GLN A 112 6.17 9.06 17.50
C GLN A 112 7.10 9.65 16.42
N GLY A 113 6.57 9.91 15.21
CA GLY A 113 7.38 10.31 14.05
C GLY A 113 8.27 9.18 13.52
N GLY A 114 9.17 9.56 12.60
CA GLY A 114 10.16 8.62 12.07
C GLY A 114 9.56 7.49 11.23
N ILE A 115 8.61 7.80 10.34
CA ILE A 115 7.87 6.82 9.54
C ILE A 115 7.99 7.13 8.04
N VAL A 116 8.10 6.08 7.22
CA VAL A 116 7.87 6.11 5.77
C VAL A 116 6.61 5.30 5.47
N ALA A 117 5.58 5.94 4.98
CA ALA A 117 4.31 5.30 4.66
C ALA A 117 4.05 5.30 3.16
N ASP A 118 3.61 4.18 2.58
CA ASP A 118 3.13 4.13 1.21
C ASP A 118 1.65 3.72 1.13
N GLY A 119 0.95 4.32 0.16
CA GLY A 119 -0.48 4.09 -0.03
C GLY A 119 -1.04 4.85 -1.23
N ARG A 120 -2.31 5.21 -1.15
CA ARG A 120 -3.03 5.97 -2.16
C ARG A 120 -3.39 7.38 -1.69
N ASP A 121 -3.66 7.52 -0.42
CA ASP A 121 -4.13 8.72 0.25
C ASP A 121 -3.28 9.08 1.47
N THR A 122 -2.08 8.54 1.56
CA THR A 122 -1.17 8.77 2.69
C THR A 122 -0.87 10.25 2.91
N GLY A 123 -0.55 11.00 1.86
CA GLY A 123 -0.22 12.42 1.94
C GLY A 123 -1.42 13.35 1.98
N THR A 124 -2.64 12.87 1.69
CA THR A 124 -3.85 13.72 1.66
C THR A 124 -4.78 13.50 2.86
N HIS A 125 -4.80 12.30 3.44
CA HIS A 125 -5.75 11.94 4.51
C HIS A 125 -5.08 11.30 5.72
N VAL A 126 -4.12 10.39 5.54
CA VAL A 126 -3.51 9.69 6.67
C VAL A 126 -2.51 10.59 7.40
N PHE A 127 -1.54 11.13 6.65
CA PHE A 127 -0.50 12.03 7.15
C PHE A 127 -0.46 13.34 6.35
N PRO A 128 -1.52 14.18 6.48
CA PRO A 128 -1.61 15.43 5.71
C PRO A 128 -0.56 16.48 6.09
N HIS A 129 0.12 16.28 7.22
CA HIS A 129 1.17 17.17 7.74
C HIS A 129 2.56 16.52 7.69
N ALA A 130 2.76 15.47 6.86
CA ALA A 130 4.08 14.87 6.67
C ALA A 130 5.05 15.92 6.07
N GLU A 131 6.29 15.92 6.55
CA GLU A 131 7.33 16.88 6.16
C GLU A 131 7.74 16.70 4.69
N LEU A 132 7.73 15.46 4.19
CA LEU A 132 8.02 15.13 2.79
C LEU A 132 6.89 14.28 2.20
N LYS A 133 6.30 14.77 1.13
CA LYS A 133 5.28 14.05 0.37
C LYS A 133 5.75 13.83 -1.06
N ILE A 134 5.79 12.56 -1.46
CA ILE A 134 6.18 12.16 -2.80
C ILE A 134 4.99 11.51 -3.51
N PHE A 135 4.57 12.09 -4.62
CA PHE A 135 3.61 11.46 -5.53
C PHE A 135 4.37 10.67 -6.58
N LEU A 136 4.56 9.37 -6.29
CA LEU A 136 5.33 8.47 -7.16
C LEU A 136 4.45 7.90 -8.26
N THR A 137 4.74 8.20 -9.51
CA THR A 137 3.98 7.78 -10.69
C THR A 137 4.82 7.08 -11.74
N ALA A 138 4.18 6.33 -12.62
CA ALA A 138 4.72 5.76 -13.84
C ALA A 138 3.57 5.48 -14.81
N SER A 139 3.86 5.40 -16.11
CA SER A 139 2.88 5.03 -17.13
C SER A 139 2.24 3.66 -16.82
N VAL A 140 1.02 3.45 -17.29
CA VAL A 140 0.31 2.17 -17.14
C VAL A 140 1.15 1.04 -17.76
N ALA A 141 1.74 1.29 -18.94
CA ALA A 141 2.57 0.33 -19.65
C ALA A 141 3.81 -0.08 -18.84
N GLU A 142 4.52 0.88 -18.22
CA GLU A 142 5.69 0.56 -17.38
C GLU A 142 5.29 -0.20 -16.11
N ARG A 143 4.18 0.17 -15.48
CA ARG A 143 3.68 -0.56 -14.30
C ARG A 143 3.24 -1.99 -14.65
N ALA A 144 2.67 -2.20 -15.83
CA ALA A 144 2.32 -3.53 -16.34
C ALA A 144 3.56 -4.39 -16.58
N ARG A 145 4.62 -3.84 -17.22
CA ARG A 145 5.90 -4.53 -17.41
C ARG A 145 6.56 -4.89 -16.07
N ARG A 146 6.54 -3.97 -15.08
CA ARG A 146 7.06 -4.26 -13.72
C ARG A 146 6.27 -5.39 -13.07
N ARG A 147 4.94 -5.34 -13.15
CA ARG A 147 4.08 -6.40 -12.60
C ARG A 147 4.31 -7.75 -13.26
N GLN A 148 4.50 -7.78 -14.57
CA GLN A 148 4.81 -8.98 -15.32
C GLN A 148 6.13 -9.60 -14.84
N ARG A 149 7.20 -8.80 -14.68
CA ARG A 149 8.48 -9.24 -14.12
C ARG A 149 8.36 -9.77 -12.69
N ASP A 150 7.58 -9.09 -11.84
CA ASP A 150 7.36 -9.52 -10.45
C ASP A 150 6.65 -10.87 -10.37
N LEU A 151 5.64 -11.11 -11.23
CA LEU A 151 4.92 -12.39 -11.29
C LEU A 151 5.83 -13.51 -11.78
N ALA A 152 6.63 -13.27 -12.82
CA ALA A 152 7.59 -14.23 -13.34
C ALA A 152 8.66 -14.61 -12.29
N ALA A 153 9.19 -13.63 -11.56
CA ALA A 153 10.16 -13.85 -10.49
C ALA A 153 9.60 -14.70 -9.34
N GLN A 154 8.28 -14.63 -9.11
CA GLN A 154 7.58 -15.43 -8.10
C GLN A 154 7.08 -16.79 -8.62
N SER A 155 7.41 -17.15 -9.88
CA SER A 155 6.90 -18.35 -10.55
C SER A 155 5.37 -18.45 -10.56
N LEU A 156 4.69 -17.30 -10.59
CA LEU A 156 3.24 -17.19 -10.72
C LEU A 156 2.82 -17.12 -12.19
N PRO A 157 1.57 -17.47 -12.52
CA PRO A 157 1.03 -17.25 -13.86
C PRO A 157 1.19 -15.81 -14.30
N VAL A 158 1.71 -15.61 -15.51
CA VAL A 158 2.00 -14.28 -16.08
C VAL A 158 0.96 -13.97 -17.15
N PRO A 159 0.00 -13.06 -16.87
CA PRO A 159 -0.98 -12.61 -17.87
C PRO A 159 -0.32 -11.84 -19.02
N GLU A 160 -1.05 -11.70 -20.13
CA GLU A 160 -0.64 -10.84 -21.24
C GLU A 160 -0.51 -9.38 -20.80
N LEU A 161 0.42 -8.65 -21.41
CA LEU A 161 0.72 -7.27 -21.04
C LEU A 161 -0.51 -6.37 -21.13
N SER A 162 -1.32 -6.52 -22.19
CA SER A 162 -2.55 -5.76 -22.41
C SER A 162 -3.62 -6.03 -21.35
N GLU A 163 -3.67 -7.26 -20.84
CA GLU A 163 -4.56 -7.61 -19.73
C GLU A 163 -4.13 -6.91 -18.44
N LEU A 164 -2.84 -6.93 -18.14
CA LEU A 164 -2.27 -6.24 -16.98
C LEU A 164 -2.47 -4.73 -17.07
N GLU A 165 -2.30 -4.13 -18.25
CA GLU A 165 -2.57 -2.70 -18.48
C GLU A 165 -4.03 -2.36 -18.19
N THR A 166 -4.96 -3.16 -18.67
CA THR A 166 -6.39 -2.99 -18.43
C THR A 166 -6.72 -3.07 -16.94
N LEU A 167 -6.24 -4.10 -16.25
CA LEU A 167 -6.46 -4.27 -14.80
C LEU A 167 -5.88 -3.11 -13.98
N ILE A 168 -4.70 -2.62 -14.36
CA ILE A 168 -4.05 -1.49 -13.68
C ILE A 168 -4.86 -0.21 -13.90
N ALA A 169 -5.25 0.08 -15.15
CA ALA A 169 -6.03 1.28 -15.48
C ALA A 169 -7.42 1.28 -14.80
N GLU A 170 -8.10 0.14 -14.77
CA GLU A 170 -9.37 0.00 -14.07
C GLU A 170 -9.23 0.23 -12.56
N ARG A 171 -8.18 -0.30 -11.96
CA ARG A 171 -7.90 -0.10 -10.54
C ARG A 171 -7.62 1.37 -10.24
N ASP A 172 -6.78 2.03 -11.03
CA ASP A 172 -6.48 3.45 -10.86
C ASP A 172 -7.73 4.30 -10.99
N ARG A 173 -8.59 3.98 -11.96
CA ARG A 173 -9.90 4.66 -12.11
C ARG A 173 -10.75 4.48 -10.86
N LYS A 174 -10.89 3.26 -10.33
CA LYS A 174 -11.61 3.00 -9.08
C LYS A 174 -11.01 3.75 -7.89
N ASP A 175 -9.68 3.77 -7.78
CA ASP A 175 -8.99 4.44 -6.68
C ASP A 175 -9.13 5.98 -6.78
N SER A 176 -9.16 6.56 -7.98
CA SER A 176 -9.28 8.01 -8.21
C SER A 176 -10.72 8.52 -8.16
N SER A 177 -11.71 7.68 -8.50
CA SER A 177 -13.13 8.05 -8.52
C SER A 177 -13.87 7.79 -7.20
N ARG A 178 -13.18 7.39 -6.15
CA ARG A 178 -13.81 7.19 -4.83
C ARG A 178 -14.32 8.51 -4.25
N ASP A 179 -15.50 8.49 -3.65
CA ASP A 179 -16.06 9.64 -2.93
C ASP A 179 -15.25 9.98 -1.68
N ILE A 180 -14.67 8.96 -1.03
CA ILE A 180 -13.90 9.10 0.21
C ILE A 180 -12.44 8.79 -0.07
N SER A 181 -11.55 9.74 0.26
CA SER A 181 -10.10 9.62 0.12
C SER A 181 -9.65 9.11 -1.26
N PRO A 182 -10.01 9.79 -2.36
CA PRO A 182 -9.58 9.40 -3.70
C PRO A 182 -8.05 9.41 -3.84
N LEU A 183 -7.54 8.60 -4.75
CA LEU A 183 -6.14 8.71 -5.17
C LEU A 183 -5.94 10.05 -5.88
N ARG A 184 -5.24 10.96 -5.23
CA ARG A 184 -4.85 12.27 -5.79
C ARG A 184 -3.51 12.72 -5.21
N GLN A 185 -2.82 13.53 -5.95
CA GLN A 185 -1.62 14.21 -5.47
C GLN A 185 -2.02 15.24 -4.41
N ALA A 186 -1.29 15.28 -3.29
CA ALA A 186 -1.41 16.38 -2.33
C ALA A 186 -0.81 17.66 -2.94
N GLU A 187 -1.34 18.83 -2.56
CA GLU A 187 -0.92 20.12 -3.14
C GLU A 187 0.57 20.42 -2.90
N ASP A 188 1.09 19.96 -1.78
CA ASP A 188 2.48 20.10 -1.35
C ASP A 188 3.34 18.85 -1.67
N ALA A 189 2.84 17.92 -2.48
CA ALA A 189 3.60 16.73 -2.86
C ALA A 189 4.45 16.97 -4.11
N THR A 190 5.71 16.55 -4.04
CA THR A 190 6.60 16.52 -5.21
C THR A 190 6.27 15.30 -6.08
N GLU A 191 5.96 15.52 -7.35
CA GLU A 191 5.78 14.44 -8.30
C GLU A 191 7.11 13.86 -8.75
N VAL A 192 7.20 12.53 -8.74
CA VAL A 192 8.36 11.79 -9.25
C VAL A 192 7.87 10.75 -10.26
N ILE A 193 8.14 11.03 -11.54
CA ILE A 193 7.86 10.10 -12.64
C ILE A 193 9.02 9.09 -12.68
N THR A 194 8.68 7.80 -12.70
CA THR A 194 9.66 6.72 -12.58
C THR A 194 9.78 5.86 -13.84
N ASP A 195 9.20 6.29 -14.95
CA ASP A 195 9.48 5.67 -16.26
C ASP A 195 10.98 5.78 -16.52
N ASP A 196 11.58 4.71 -17.02
CA ASP A 196 13.02 4.60 -17.34
C ASP A 196 13.99 4.77 -16.15
N LEU A 197 13.48 4.86 -14.90
CA LEU A 197 14.31 4.90 -13.71
C LEU A 197 14.38 3.51 -13.04
N SER A 198 15.57 3.16 -12.55
CA SER A 198 15.74 2.02 -11.65
C SER A 198 15.15 2.33 -10.26
N ALA A 199 14.94 1.29 -9.45
CA ALA A 199 14.51 1.49 -8.07
C ALA A 199 15.57 2.26 -7.25
N GLU A 200 16.85 2.05 -7.54
CA GLU A 200 17.98 2.71 -6.90
C GLU A 200 18.00 4.20 -7.22
N ASP A 201 17.87 4.59 -8.50
CA ASP A 201 17.79 6.01 -8.89
C ASP A 201 16.65 6.75 -8.17
N VAL A 202 15.50 6.08 -8.01
CA VAL A 202 14.35 6.66 -7.32
C VAL A 202 14.61 6.79 -5.82
N ILE A 203 15.26 5.80 -5.19
CA ILE A 203 15.64 5.82 -3.78
C ILE A 203 16.59 6.97 -3.52
N ASP A 204 17.67 7.08 -4.29
CA ASP A 204 18.69 8.12 -4.15
C ASP A 204 18.08 9.52 -4.30
N LYS A 205 17.23 9.70 -5.31
CA LYS A 205 16.52 10.96 -5.52
C LYS A 205 15.65 11.36 -4.33
N ILE A 206 14.90 10.41 -3.74
CA ILE A 206 14.02 10.72 -2.61
C ILE A 206 14.85 10.92 -1.33
N CYS A 207 15.92 10.15 -1.12
CA CYS A 207 16.82 10.35 0.01
C CYS A 207 17.51 11.72 -0.04
N ALA A 208 17.91 12.19 -1.23
CA ALA A 208 18.44 13.55 -1.39
C ALA A 208 17.40 14.62 -1.00
N MET A 209 16.15 14.49 -1.44
CA MET A 209 15.07 15.39 -1.05
C MET A 209 14.82 15.41 0.47
N TYR A 210 14.96 14.25 1.11
CA TYR A 210 14.80 14.16 2.57
C TYR A 210 15.91 14.86 3.34
N GLN A 211 17.13 14.95 2.79
CA GLN A 211 18.26 15.65 3.41
C GLN A 211 18.16 17.18 3.33
N GLU A 212 17.26 17.69 2.48
CA GLU A 212 17.05 19.12 2.28
C GLU A 212 16.00 19.73 3.24
N ILE A 213 15.31 18.90 4.02
CA ILE A 213 14.31 19.31 5.02
C ILE A 213 14.83 19.17 6.46
#